data_961ffa35f6a6dde724ee8419c31ade9a
#
_entry.id   961ffa35f6a6dde724ee8419c31ade9a
#
_cell.length_a   1.000
_cell.length_b   1.000
_cell.length_c   1.000
_cell.angle_alpha   90.00
_cell.angle_beta   90.00
_cell.angle_gamma   90.00
#
_symmetry.space_group_name_H-M   'P 1'
#
loop_
_entity.id
_entity.type
_entity.pdbx_description
1 polymer ?
#
loop_
_entity_poly.entity_id
_entity_poly.type
_entity_poly.pdbx_seq_one_letter_code
_entity_poly.pdbx_strand_id
1 'polypeptide(L)'
;DPHHQRKVPIEQMDEWIQDALDLIEFANGSEDTQWGRIRCEMGHKEPFGLEYIGIGNEEVGKGFFDRYPLFHKAIKSKYPDIKVINSAGPFVAGEEFKHGWRSAVQNDSDLIDEHYYLAPEWFIANHHHYDHKPPFVKTKVFLGEYASWGNTWFNALAEASYMIGLEKNAERVGLACYAPLFCNVDYKNWVPDMIWF
;
A
#
# COMPACT_ATOMS: atom_id res chain seq x y z
N ASP A 1 4.90 12.36 -6.11
CA ASP A 1 5.36 12.81 -4.79
C ASP A 1 4.26 13.63 -4.13
N PRO A 2 3.56 13.07 -3.11
CA PRO A 2 2.40 13.72 -2.47
C PRO A 2 2.78 15.01 -1.74
N HIS A 3 3.97 15.07 -1.18
CA HIS A 3 4.42 16.21 -0.39
C HIS A 3 4.78 17.43 -1.25
N HIS A 4 5.29 17.20 -2.46
CA HIS A 4 5.72 18.28 -3.37
C HIS A 4 4.79 18.46 -4.57
N GLN A 5 3.76 17.63 -4.71
CA GLN A 5 2.79 17.67 -5.83
C GLN A 5 3.44 17.63 -7.22
N ARG A 6 4.63 17.04 -7.32
CA ARG A 6 5.34 16.91 -8.60
C ARG A 6 4.81 15.71 -9.36
N LYS A 7 4.32 15.94 -10.56
CA LYS A 7 3.77 14.92 -11.45
C LYS A 7 4.45 15.00 -12.81
N VAL A 8 4.81 13.85 -13.35
CA VAL A 8 5.27 13.72 -14.74
C VAL A 8 4.10 14.04 -15.68
N PRO A 9 4.29 14.75 -16.80
CA PRO A 9 3.25 14.91 -17.81
C PRO A 9 2.69 13.57 -18.27
N ILE A 10 1.38 13.51 -18.56
CA ILE A 10 0.71 12.25 -18.94
C ILE A 10 1.33 11.67 -20.21
N GLU A 11 1.75 12.51 -21.14
CA GLU A 11 2.39 12.13 -22.40
C GLU A 11 3.79 11.51 -22.22
N GLN A 12 4.36 11.59 -21.05
CA GLN A 12 5.68 11.04 -20.68
C GLN A 12 5.58 9.85 -19.71
N MET A 13 4.39 9.29 -19.54
CA MET A 13 4.19 8.20 -18.57
C MET A 13 4.74 6.86 -19.05
N ASP A 14 4.98 6.66 -20.33
CA ASP A 14 5.37 5.36 -20.90
C ASP A 14 6.65 4.81 -20.27
N GLU A 15 7.66 5.65 -20.02
CA GLU A 15 8.90 5.24 -19.36
C GLU A 15 8.66 4.73 -17.94
N TRP A 16 7.87 5.44 -17.16
CA TRP A 16 7.52 5.07 -15.79
C TRP A 16 6.66 3.81 -15.69
N ILE A 17 5.78 3.64 -16.66
CA ILE A 17 4.98 2.42 -16.78
C ILE A 17 5.88 1.24 -17.13
N GLN A 18 6.85 1.44 -18.04
CA GLN A 18 7.81 0.42 -18.41
C GLN A 18 8.67 0.01 -17.20
N ASP A 19 9.13 0.96 -16.39
CA ASP A 19 9.89 0.67 -15.15
C ASP A 19 9.09 -0.22 -14.19
N ALA A 20 7.78 0.02 -14.05
CA ALA A 20 6.93 -0.85 -13.23
C ALA A 20 6.80 -2.27 -13.81
N LEU A 21 6.72 -2.41 -15.14
CA LEU A 21 6.69 -3.71 -15.80
C LEU A 21 8.04 -4.44 -15.69
N ASP A 22 9.14 -3.71 -15.79
CA ASP A 22 10.50 -4.22 -15.65
C ASP A 22 10.79 -4.69 -14.22
N LEU A 23 10.28 -3.98 -13.21
CA LEU A 23 10.35 -4.41 -11.82
C LEU A 23 9.65 -5.77 -11.61
N ILE A 24 8.47 -5.97 -12.20
CA ILE A 24 7.75 -7.24 -12.12
C ILE A 24 8.54 -8.34 -12.85
N GLU A 25 9.11 -8.03 -14.02
CA GLU A 25 9.96 -8.97 -14.76
C GLU A 25 11.24 -9.31 -13.99
N PHE A 26 11.87 -8.33 -13.35
CA PHE A 26 13.02 -8.58 -12.48
C PHE A 26 12.65 -9.54 -11.35
N ALA A 27 11.51 -9.30 -10.69
CA ALA A 27 11.10 -10.13 -9.55
C ALA A 27 10.68 -11.55 -9.97
N ASN A 28 9.95 -11.69 -11.08
CA ASN A 28 9.25 -12.93 -11.42
C ASN A 28 9.66 -13.56 -12.76
N GLY A 29 10.39 -12.83 -13.62
CA GLY A 29 10.79 -13.32 -14.94
C GLY A 29 11.76 -14.50 -14.87
N SER A 30 11.73 -15.35 -15.89
CA SER A 30 12.72 -16.42 -16.05
C SER A 30 14.10 -15.86 -16.45
N GLU A 31 15.14 -16.70 -16.38
CA GLU A 31 16.49 -16.32 -16.81
C GLU A 31 16.59 -15.97 -18.32
N ASP A 32 15.58 -16.36 -19.12
CA ASP A 32 15.51 -16.03 -20.55
C ASP A 32 15.03 -14.60 -20.81
N THR A 33 14.44 -13.95 -19.81
CA THR A 33 14.00 -12.56 -19.92
C THR A 33 15.14 -11.60 -19.58
N GLN A 34 15.05 -10.34 -20.03
CA GLN A 34 16.10 -9.36 -19.79
C GLN A 34 16.35 -9.15 -18.29
N TRP A 35 15.32 -8.84 -17.54
CA TRP A 35 15.44 -8.50 -16.12
C TRP A 35 15.55 -9.73 -15.22
N GLY A 36 14.92 -10.85 -15.59
CA GLY A 36 15.09 -12.12 -14.88
C GLY A 36 16.53 -12.63 -14.96
N ARG A 37 17.22 -12.45 -16.10
CA ARG A 37 18.63 -12.76 -16.23
C ARG A 37 19.50 -11.91 -15.29
N ILE A 38 19.26 -10.60 -15.20
CA ILE A 38 19.99 -9.73 -14.28
C ILE A 38 19.82 -10.20 -12.83
N ARG A 39 18.60 -10.56 -12.41
CA ARG A 39 18.37 -11.15 -11.09
C ARG A 39 19.23 -12.42 -10.88
N CYS A 40 19.28 -13.31 -11.88
CA CYS A 40 20.09 -14.54 -11.81
C CYS A 40 21.57 -14.24 -11.69
N GLU A 41 22.08 -13.28 -12.46
CA GLU A 41 23.49 -12.83 -12.40
C GLU A 41 23.84 -12.20 -11.04
N MET A 42 22.87 -11.58 -10.36
CA MET A 42 22.98 -11.07 -8.99
C MET A 42 22.96 -12.19 -7.92
N GLY A 43 22.81 -13.45 -8.32
CA GLY A 43 22.85 -14.61 -7.42
C GLY A 43 21.50 -15.20 -7.03
N HIS A 44 20.38 -14.67 -7.55
CA HIS A 44 19.03 -15.16 -7.27
C HIS A 44 18.41 -15.82 -8.50
N LYS A 45 18.63 -17.12 -8.67
CA LYS A 45 18.08 -17.88 -9.82
C LYS A 45 16.54 -17.94 -9.80
N GLU A 46 16.00 -18.29 -8.64
CA GLU A 46 14.56 -18.45 -8.50
C GLU A 46 13.85 -17.10 -8.45
N PRO A 47 12.63 -17.00 -9.02
CA PRO A 47 11.76 -15.83 -8.86
C PRO A 47 11.48 -15.52 -7.39
N PHE A 48 11.31 -14.24 -7.07
CA PHE A 48 10.94 -13.82 -5.72
C PHE A 48 9.46 -14.10 -5.38
N GLY A 49 8.64 -14.42 -6.37
CA GLY A 49 7.21 -14.65 -6.17
C GLY A 49 6.43 -13.38 -5.81
N LEU A 50 6.77 -12.26 -6.46
CA LEU A 50 6.04 -11.01 -6.27
C LEU A 50 4.57 -11.19 -6.66
N GLU A 51 3.66 -10.92 -5.74
CA GLU A 51 2.22 -11.01 -5.96
C GLU A 51 1.53 -9.65 -6.02
N TYR A 52 2.12 -8.63 -5.40
CA TYR A 52 1.50 -7.32 -5.20
C TYR A 52 2.43 -6.21 -5.67
N ILE A 53 1.84 -5.16 -6.26
CA ILE A 53 2.55 -3.92 -6.57
C ILE A 53 1.70 -2.72 -6.18
N GLY A 54 2.27 -1.80 -5.37
CA GLY A 54 1.65 -0.53 -5.03
C GLY A 54 2.02 0.56 -6.02
N ILE A 55 1.04 1.33 -6.45
CA ILE A 55 1.25 2.48 -7.33
C ILE A 55 1.18 3.76 -6.50
N GLY A 56 2.34 4.35 -6.27
CA GLY A 56 2.50 5.53 -5.43
C GLY A 56 2.52 5.21 -3.93
N ASN A 57 2.84 6.23 -3.13
CA ASN A 57 2.79 6.21 -1.67
C ASN A 57 2.07 7.47 -1.19
N GLU A 58 1.00 7.31 -0.42
CA GLU A 58 0.17 8.42 0.09
C GLU A 58 -0.35 9.37 -1.00
N GLU A 59 -0.41 8.89 -2.23
CA GLU A 59 -0.80 9.70 -3.37
C GLU A 59 -2.31 9.97 -3.38
N VAL A 60 -2.65 11.22 -3.65
CA VAL A 60 -4.02 11.72 -3.71
C VAL A 60 -4.19 12.77 -4.81
N GLY A 61 -5.41 13.22 -5.00
CA GLY A 61 -5.77 14.29 -5.92
C GLY A 61 -5.83 13.84 -7.37
N LYS A 62 -6.43 14.72 -8.19
CA LYS A 62 -6.69 14.47 -9.61
C LYS A 62 -5.43 14.04 -10.38
N GLY A 63 -4.28 14.64 -10.07
CA GLY A 63 -3.03 14.31 -10.73
C GLY A 63 -2.62 12.84 -10.59
N PHE A 64 -2.84 12.24 -9.44
CA PHE A 64 -2.61 10.82 -9.22
C PHE A 64 -3.69 9.96 -9.87
N PHE A 65 -4.96 10.26 -9.63
CA PHE A 65 -6.07 9.44 -10.12
C PHE A 65 -6.24 9.46 -11.65
N ASP A 66 -5.69 10.45 -12.36
CA ASP A 66 -5.60 10.44 -13.83
C ASP A 66 -4.50 9.48 -14.34
N ARG A 67 -3.45 9.21 -13.53
CA ARG A 67 -2.28 8.37 -13.90
C ARG A 67 -2.41 6.92 -13.48
N TYR A 68 -3.02 6.66 -12.33
CA TYR A 68 -3.19 5.31 -11.81
C TYR A 68 -3.77 4.32 -12.84
N PRO A 69 -4.85 4.66 -13.59
CA PRO A 69 -5.41 3.74 -14.58
C PRO A 69 -4.44 3.32 -15.68
N LEU A 70 -3.44 4.15 -16.00
CA LEU A 70 -2.43 3.85 -17.02
C LEU A 70 -1.53 2.70 -16.54
N PHE A 71 -1.03 2.79 -15.31
CA PHE A 71 -0.26 1.71 -14.68
C PHE A 71 -1.10 0.44 -14.51
N HIS A 72 -2.28 0.57 -13.93
CA HIS A 72 -3.17 -0.55 -13.68
C HIS A 72 -3.46 -1.35 -14.97
N LYS A 73 -3.85 -0.65 -16.05
CA LYS A 73 -4.13 -1.27 -17.34
C LYS A 73 -2.90 -1.96 -17.92
N ALA A 74 -1.73 -1.32 -17.89
CA ALA A 74 -0.49 -1.89 -18.43
C ALA A 74 -0.07 -3.15 -17.67
N ILE A 75 -0.08 -3.09 -16.34
CA ILE A 75 0.27 -4.22 -15.46
C ILE A 75 -0.70 -5.39 -15.69
N LYS A 76 -2.02 -5.14 -15.59
CA LYS A 76 -3.03 -6.19 -15.77
C LYS A 76 -3.02 -6.80 -17.18
N SER A 77 -2.61 -6.04 -18.20
CA SER A 77 -2.50 -6.57 -19.57
C SER A 77 -1.32 -7.53 -19.76
N LYS A 78 -0.18 -7.25 -19.09
CA LYS A 78 1.04 -8.08 -19.21
C LYS A 78 1.13 -9.15 -18.13
N TYR A 79 0.68 -8.84 -16.92
CA TYR A 79 0.77 -9.66 -15.72
C TYR A 79 -0.58 -9.71 -14.98
N PRO A 80 -1.58 -10.45 -15.52
CA PRO A 80 -2.95 -10.43 -14.99
C PRO A 80 -3.06 -10.93 -13.53
N ASP A 81 -2.13 -11.78 -13.10
CA ASP A 81 -2.12 -12.36 -11.75
C ASP A 81 -1.53 -11.43 -10.70
N ILE A 82 -0.78 -10.41 -11.11
CA ILE A 82 -0.25 -9.40 -10.18
C ILE A 82 -1.40 -8.55 -9.65
N LYS A 83 -1.48 -8.45 -8.34
CA LYS A 83 -2.46 -7.62 -7.63
C LYS A 83 -1.96 -6.19 -7.54
N VAL A 84 -2.77 -5.25 -8.02
CA VAL A 84 -2.41 -3.83 -8.08
C VAL A 84 -3.10 -3.08 -6.95
N ILE A 85 -2.31 -2.32 -6.18
CA ILE A 85 -2.76 -1.56 -5.03
C ILE A 85 -2.91 -0.09 -5.43
N ASN A 86 -4.09 0.50 -5.18
CA ASN A 86 -4.38 1.92 -5.34
C ASN A 86 -4.08 2.65 -4.01
N SER A 87 -4.19 3.98 -3.96
CA SER A 87 -3.94 4.78 -2.75
C SER A 87 -5.20 5.53 -2.30
N ALA A 88 -5.43 5.54 -0.99
CA ALA A 88 -6.41 6.40 -0.33
C ALA A 88 -5.74 7.62 0.35
N GLY A 89 -4.42 7.73 0.23
CA GLY A 89 -3.63 8.78 0.88
C GLY A 89 -3.48 8.59 2.39
N PRO A 90 -2.88 9.59 3.07
CA PRO A 90 -2.60 9.54 4.50
C PRO A 90 -3.81 9.96 5.36
N PHE A 91 -5.02 9.64 4.93
CA PHE A 91 -6.26 10.09 5.58
C PHE A 91 -7.16 8.92 5.94
N VAL A 92 -7.77 8.99 7.12
CA VAL A 92 -8.77 8.02 7.60
C VAL A 92 -10.19 8.34 7.10
N ALA A 93 -10.39 9.54 6.58
CA ALA A 93 -11.69 10.04 6.09
C ALA A 93 -11.49 11.31 5.23
N GLY A 94 -12.58 11.84 4.72
CA GLY A 94 -12.58 13.09 3.93
C GLY A 94 -12.74 12.84 2.44
N GLU A 95 -12.68 13.91 1.65
CA GLU A 95 -12.97 13.82 0.21
C GLU A 95 -11.86 13.09 -0.56
N GLU A 96 -10.59 13.30 -0.22
CA GLU A 96 -9.47 12.60 -0.87
C GLU A 96 -9.50 11.09 -0.59
N PHE A 97 -9.78 10.69 0.66
CA PHE A 97 -10.00 9.29 1.02
C PHE A 97 -11.15 8.66 0.21
N LYS A 98 -12.29 9.35 0.12
CA LYS A 98 -13.43 8.90 -0.69
C LYS A 98 -13.10 8.84 -2.17
N HIS A 99 -12.27 9.77 -2.65
CA HIS A 99 -11.81 9.80 -4.04
C HIS A 99 -10.91 8.59 -4.34
N GLY A 100 -9.98 8.26 -3.45
CA GLY A 100 -9.18 7.04 -3.54
C GLY A 100 -10.04 5.79 -3.66
N TRP A 101 -11.04 5.65 -2.78
CA TRP A 101 -11.98 4.53 -2.84
C TRP A 101 -12.82 4.50 -4.12
N ARG A 102 -13.29 5.65 -4.60
CA ARG A 102 -13.98 5.72 -5.92
C ARG A 102 -13.07 5.27 -7.04
N SER A 103 -11.82 5.76 -7.06
CA SER A 103 -10.83 5.36 -8.05
C SER A 103 -10.55 3.85 -8.00
N ALA A 104 -10.37 3.28 -6.80
CA ALA A 104 -10.11 1.86 -6.64
C ALA A 104 -11.26 0.99 -7.18
N VAL A 105 -12.50 1.36 -6.87
CA VAL A 105 -13.69 0.65 -7.38
C VAL A 105 -13.86 0.81 -8.89
N GLN A 106 -13.65 2.02 -9.43
CA GLN A 106 -13.78 2.29 -10.87
C GLN A 106 -12.74 1.55 -11.72
N ASN A 107 -11.55 1.33 -11.16
CA ASN A 107 -10.47 0.61 -11.84
C ASN A 107 -10.43 -0.89 -11.53
N ASP A 108 -11.36 -1.41 -10.74
CA ASP A 108 -11.36 -2.80 -10.25
C ASP A 108 -10.00 -3.17 -9.60
N SER A 109 -9.47 -2.24 -8.80
CA SER A 109 -8.20 -2.42 -8.08
C SER A 109 -8.33 -3.58 -7.09
N ASP A 110 -7.29 -4.41 -6.99
CA ASP A 110 -7.30 -5.56 -6.09
C ASP A 110 -7.31 -5.12 -4.63
N LEU A 111 -6.48 -4.11 -4.30
CA LEU A 111 -6.41 -3.51 -2.98
C LEU A 111 -6.37 -1.98 -3.07
N ILE A 112 -6.66 -1.36 -1.92
CA ILE A 112 -6.45 0.07 -1.68
C ILE A 112 -5.62 0.26 -0.42
N ASP A 113 -4.58 1.08 -0.51
CA ASP A 113 -3.66 1.40 0.57
C ASP A 113 -4.23 2.53 1.43
N GLU A 114 -4.39 2.25 2.71
CA GLU A 114 -4.85 3.19 3.73
C GLU A 114 -3.76 3.40 4.78
N HIS A 115 -3.53 4.65 5.22
CA HIS A 115 -2.54 5.00 6.23
C HIS A 115 -3.17 5.73 7.40
N TYR A 116 -2.92 5.27 8.63
CA TYR A 116 -3.53 5.79 9.85
C TYR A 116 -2.50 6.09 10.93
N TYR A 117 -2.22 7.36 11.15
CA TYR A 117 -1.42 7.86 12.28
C TYR A 117 -2.29 8.75 13.16
N LEU A 118 -2.80 8.21 14.28
CA LEU A 118 -3.84 8.83 15.09
C LEU A 118 -3.56 8.65 16.60
N ALA A 119 -4.37 9.30 17.44
CA ALA A 119 -4.30 9.09 18.87
C ALA A 119 -4.71 7.67 19.28
N PRO A 120 -4.15 7.08 20.36
CA PRO A 120 -4.48 5.71 20.76
C PRO A 120 -5.96 5.52 21.10
N GLU A 121 -6.64 6.55 21.60
CA GLU A 121 -8.08 6.52 21.86
C GLU A 121 -8.89 6.27 20.59
N TRP A 122 -8.42 6.78 19.44
CA TRP A 122 -9.08 6.53 18.16
C TRP A 122 -9.05 5.04 17.81
N PHE A 123 -7.92 4.37 17.98
CA PHE A 123 -7.77 2.94 17.68
C PHE A 123 -8.69 2.08 18.53
N ILE A 124 -8.80 2.38 19.84
CA ILE A 124 -9.76 1.71 20.73
C ILE A 124 -11.20 1.94 20.28
N ALA A 125 -11.57 3.19 20.03
CA ALA A 125 -12.92 3.55 19.63
C ALA A 125 -13.33 2.99 18.26
N ASN A 126 -12.35 2.72 17.39
CA ASN A 126 -12.57 2.27 16.01
C ASN A 126 -12.08 0.83 15.73
N HIS A 127 -11.92 -0.01 16.75
CA HIS A 127 -11.55 -1.44 16.57
C HIS A 127 -12.51 -2.20 15.64
N HIS A 128 -13.73 -1.68 15.42
CA HIS A 128 -14.76 -2.21 14.53
C HIS A 128 -14.84 -1.46 13.17
N HIS A 129 -13.83 -0.67 12.82
CA HIS A 129 -13.81 0.21 11.62
C HIS A 129 -14.17 -0.53 10.33
N TYR A 130 -13.79 -1.80 10.19
CA TYR A 130 -14.05 -2.59 8.99
C TYR A 130 -15.30 -3.48 9.07
N ASP A 131 -16.05 -3.49 10.18
CA ASP A 131 -17.22 -4.37 10.37
C ASP A 131 -18.36 -4.08 9.36
N HIS A 132 -18.48 -2.84 8.88
CA HIS A 132 -19.62 -2.35 8.11
C HIS A 132 -19.33 -1.98 6.65
N LYS A 133 -18.18 -2.43 6.07
CA LYS A 133 -17.94 -2.17 4.64
C LYS A 133 -18.92 -2.94 3.76
N PRO A 134 -19.39 -2.31 2.65
CA PRO A 134 -20.35 -2.94 1.76
C PRO A 134 -19.84 -4.28 1.22
N PRO A 135 -20.61 -5.38 1.29
CA PRO A 135 -20.16 -6.72 0.90
C PRO A 135 -19.91 -6.90 -0.61
N PHE A 136 -20.38 -5.97 -1.43
CA PHE A 136 -20.25 -6.01 -2.89
C PHE A 136 -18.99 -5.32 -3.43
N VAL A 137 -18.18 -4.69 -2.58
CA VAL A 137 -16.91 -4.12 -2.99
C VAL A 137 -15.84 -5.20 -2.95
N LYS A 138 -15.30 -5.56 -4.13
CA LYS A 138 -14.25 -6.60 -4.26
C LYS A 138 -12.90 -6.12 -3.76
N THR A 139 -12.58 -4.83 -3.94
CA THR A 139 -11.32 -4.23 -3.51
C THR A 139 -11.11 -4.44 -2.01
N LYS A 140 -10.02 -5.08 -1.65
CA LYS A 140 -9.63 -5.26 -0.24
C LYS A 140 -8.81 -4.08 0.27
N VAL A 141 -8.73 -3.94 1.57
CA VAL A 141 -7.85 -2.98 2.21
C VAL A 141 -6.45 -3.58 2.36
N PHE A 142 -5.47 -2.81 1.99
CA PHE A 142 -4.11 -2.89 2.49
C PHE A 142 -3.93 -1.74 3.48
N LEU A 143 -3.86 -2.02 4.77
CA LEU A 143 -3.49 -1.01 5.76
C LEU A 143 -1.97 -0.94 5.79
N GLY A 144 -1.40 -0.17 4.85
CA GLY A 144 0.03 -0.17 4.54
C GLY A 144 0.89 0.51 5.58
N GLU A 145 0.31 1.47 6.31
CA GLU A 145 0.97 2.12 7.43
C GLU A 145 -0.05 2.43 8.53
N TYR A 146 0.23 2.01 9.76
CA TYR A 146 -0.56 2.46 10.90
C TYR A 146 0.25 2.40 12.19
N ALA A 147 0.00 3.38 13.04
CA ALA A 147 0.46 3.41 14.43
C ALA A 147 -0.30 4.47 15.22
N SER A 148 -0.37 4.32 16.53
CA SER A 148 -0.86 5.36 17.42
C SER A 148 0.26 6.29 17.88
N TRP A 149 -0.01 7.60 17.96
CA TRP A 149 1.00 8.57 18.40
C TRP A 149 1.49 8.30 19.82
N GLY A 150 2.77 7.97 19.95
CA GLY A 150 3.47 7.68 21.21
C GLY A 150 3.95 6.22 21.29
N ASN A 151 4.78 5.95 22.32
CA ASN A 151 5.34 4.62 22.60
C ASN A 151 5.10 4.25 24.06
N THR A 152 3.86 4.32 24.51
CA THR A 152 3.47 3.97 25.88
C THR A 152 2.78 2.62 25.90
N TRP A 153 2.63 2.05 27.10
CA TRP A 153 1.85 0.82 27.27
C TRP A 153 0.40 0.96 26.79
N PHE A 154 -0.18 2.16 26.91
CA PHE A 154 -1.53 2.43 26.42
C PHE A 154 -1.60 2.36 24.90
N ASN A 155 -0.59 2.84 24.17
CA ASN A 155 -0.49 2.71 22.72
C ASN A 155 -0.50 1.23 22.31
N ALA A 156 0.32 0.40 22.94
CA ALA A 156 0.39 -1.03 22.63
C ALA A 156 -0.97 -1.73 22.83
N LEU A 157 -1.71 -1.42 23.90
CA LEU A 157 -3.03 -1.97 24.14
C LEU A 157 -4.07 -1.48 23.11
N ALA A 158 -4.02 -0.21 22.73
CA ALA A 158 -4.91 0.38 21.74
C ALA A 158 -4.71 -0.24 20.36
N GLU A 159 -3.47 -0.38 19.94
CA GLU A 159 -3.10 -1.01 18.67
C GLU A 159 -3.45 -2.49 18.64
N ALA A 160 -3.19 -3.23 19.74
CA ALA A 160 -3.59 -4.64 19.85
C ALA A 160 -5.10 -4.82 19.74
N SER A 161 -5.88 -3.93 20.37
CA SER A 161 -7.35 -3.93 20.22
C SER A 161 -7.77 -3.73 18.77
N TYR A 162 -7.12 -2.81 18.04
CA TYR A 162 -7.40 -2.55 16.64
C TYR A 162 -7.02 -3.74 15.74
N MET A 163 -5.88 -4.39 16.01
CA MET A 163 -5.42 -5.59 15.28
C MET A 163 -6.43 -6.75 15.37
N ILE A 164 -7.10 -6.93 16.51
CA ILE A 164 -8.20 -7.90 16.63
C ILE A 164 -9.32 -7.59 15.62
N GLY A 165 -9.62 -6.30 15.43
CA GLY A 165 -10.59 -5.85 14.43
C GLY A 165 -10.13 -6.12 13.00
N LEU A 166 -8.83 -5.98 12.70
CA LEU A 166 -8.26 -6.33 11.39
C LEU A 166 -8.41 -7.82 11.11
N GLU A 167 -8.00 -8.69 12.04
CA GLU A 167 -8.10 -10.15 11.92
C GLU A 167 -9.56 -10.61 11.76
N LYS A 168 -10.47 -10.08 12.56
CA LYS A 168 -11.90 -10.36 12.45
C LYS A 168 -12.46 -10.07 11.07
N ASN A 169 -11.87 -9.09 10.38
CA ASN A 169 -12.29 -8.62 9.06
C ASN A 169 -11.34 -9.06 7.93
N ALA A 170 -10.64 -10.19 8.04
CA ALA A 170 -9.66 -10.69 7.05
C ALA A 170 -10.24 -10.91 5.63
N GLU A 171 -11.55 -11.03 5.50
CA GLU A 171 -12.19 -11.04 4.18
C GLU A 171 -12.10 -9.69 3.46
N ARG A 172 -11.97 -8.59 4.22
CA ARG A 172 -11.95 -7.20 3.74
C ARG A 172 -10.58 -6.57 3.84
N VAL A 173 -9.84 -6.89 4.91
CA VAL A 173 -8.45 -6.48 5.11
C VAL A 173 -7.54 -7.59 4.61
N GLY A 174 -6.92 -7.36 3.45
CA GLY A 174 -6.04 -8.35 2.83
C GLY A 174 -4.64 -8.35 3.41
N LEU A 175 -4.13 -7.17 3.77
CA LEU A 175 -2.79 -6.96 4.31
C LEU A 175 -2.82 -5.85 5.35
N ALA A 176 -1.90 -5.90 6.33
CA ALA A 176 -1.66 -4.82 7.28
C ALA A 176 -0.18 -4.77 7.66
N CYS A 177 0.40 -3.55 7.72
CA CYS A 177 1.79 -3.31 8.08
C CYS A 177 1.87 -2.21 9.13
N TYR A 178 2.48 -2.51 10.28
CA TYR A 178 2.82 -1.48 11.25
C TYR A 178 3.99 -0.62 10.72
N ALA A 179 3.91 0.70 10.91
CA ALA A 179 4.96 1.60 10.45
C ALA A 179 5.22 2.75 11.45
N PRO A 180 6.51 3.06 11.74
CA PRO A 180 7.71 2.27 11.45
C PRO A 180 7.81 0.98 12.27
N LEU A 181 8.28 -0.09 11.64
CA LEU A 181 8.40 -1.40 12.30
C LEU A 181 9.64 -1.48 13.20
N PHE A 182 10.78 -1.00 12.73
CA PHE A 182 12.06 -1.11 13.42
C PHE A 182 12.63 0.25 13.81
N CYS A 183 13.20 0.33 15.01
CA CYS A 183 13.89 1.49 15.52
C CYS A 183 15.25 1.12 16.11
N ASN A 184 16.32 1.69 15.55
CA ASN A 184 17.61 1.69 16.22
C ASN A 184 17.62 2.83 17.25
N VAL A 185 17.81 2.48 18.54
CA VAL A 185 17.71 3.42 19.66
C VAL A 185 18.68 4.59 19.57
N ASP A 186 19.85 4.39 18.93
CA ASP A 186 20.88 5.41 18.76
C ASP A 186 20.59 6.38 17.60
N TYR A 187 19.66 6.02 16.69
CA TYR A 187 19.37 6.77 15.47
C TYR A 187 17.87 7.04 15.29
N LYS A 188 17.16 7.21 16.38
CA LYS A 188 15.73 7.46 16.35
C LYS A 188 15.39 8.83 15.77
N ASN A 189 14.56 8.83 14.74
CA ASN A 189 14.07 10.04 14.06
C ASN A 189 12.52 10.10 14.00
N TRP A 190 11.80 9.10 14.49
CA TRP A 190 10.36 9.00 14.44
C TRP A 190 9.78 8.42 15.73
N VAL A 191 8.56 8.71 16.01
CA VAL A 191 7.74 8.11 17.09
C VAL A 191 6.30 8.11 16.55
N PRO A 192 5.60 7.00 16.55
CA PRO A 192 5.86 5.71 17.20
C PRO A 192 6.78 4.76 16.44
N ASP A 193 7.27 3.72 17.14
CA ASP A 193 8.05 2.59 16.57
C ASP A 193 7.70 1.30 17.31
N MET A 194 7.63 0.15 16.62
CA MET A 194 7.19 -1.09 17.25
C MET A 194 8.34 -1.87 17.91
N ILE A 195 9.43 -2.12 17.19
CA ILE A 195 10.55 -2.97 17.64
C ILE A 195 11.81 -2.14 17.80
N TRP A 196 12.30 -2.06 19.02
CA TRP A 196 13.49 -1.29 19.38
C TRP A 196 14.68 -2.21 19.61
N PHE A 197 15.85 -1.87 19.04
CA PHE A 197 17.10 -2.61 19.16
C PHE A 197 18.33 -1.70 19.22
#